data_d3d7e7d639bba4465a14b729339897cc
#
_entry.id   d3d7e7d639bba4465a14b729339897cc
#
_cell.length_a   1.000
_cell.length_b   1.000
_cell.length_c   1.000
_cell.angle_alpha   90.00
_cell.angle_beta   90.00
_cell.angle_gamma   90.00
#
_symmetry.space_group_name_H-M   'P 1'
#
loop_
_entity.id
_entity.type
_entity.pdbx_description
1 polymer ?
#
loop_
_entity_poly.entity_id
_entity_poly.type
_entity_poly.pdbx_seq_one_letter_code
_entity_poly.pdbx_strand_id
1 'polypeptide(L)'
;MHDTPLPPASRSRLSQAAFFCHRASALRRAPAKAMFQAMSELYHNRVLELAADIQHVGDLTDPDGSVLKVSRVCGSTVKVDLKLDEAGARITAIAVDPKACALGQAATSILTEHAIGATIEEVITARDALKDMLKGNGPPPEGRFWELRHLEPVADYPPRHTSTLLAFEAAVAAIEEALASRGLARETAG
;
A
#
# COMPACT_ATOMS: atom_id res chain seq x y z
N MET A 1 -72.02 -29.20 36.63
CA MET A 1 -72.41 -28.85 35.26
C MET A 1 -71.66 -27.61 34.86
N HIS A 2 -70.57 -27.78 34.16
CA HIS A 2 -69.98 -26.87 33.15
C HIS A 2 -68.72 -27.57 32.60
N ASP A 3 -68.97 -28.22 31.44
CA ASP A 3 -67.90 -28.71 30.59
C ASP A 3 -67.14 -27.55 30.00
N THR A 4 -65.82 -27.53 30.13
CA THR A 4 -64.93 -26.64 29.41
C THR A 4 -64.04 -27.49 28.53
N PRO A 5 -64.08 -27.35 27.17
CA PRO A 5 -63.27 -28.19 26.29
C PRO A 5 -61.81 -27.68 26.22
N LEU A 6 -60.87 -28.58 26.17
CA LEU A 6 -59.46 -28.40 25.96
C LEU A 6 -59.15 -27.86 24.54
N PRO A 7 -58.17 -26.98 24.40
CA PRO A 7 -57.74 -26.51 23.07
C PRO A 7 -56.86 -27.57 22.39
N PRO A 8 -56.84 -27.60 21.02
CA PRO A 8 -56.09 -28.57 20.25
C PRO A 8 -54.59 -28.29 20.24
N ALA A 9 -53.80 -29.37 20.29
CA ALA A 9 -52.35 -29.38 20.21
C ALA A 9 -51.87 -28.79 18.89
N SER A 10 -51.08 -27.70 18.93
CA SER A 10 -50.41 -27.12 17.78
C SER A 10 -49.20 -27.96 17.33
N ARG A 11 -49.39 -28.65 16.21
CA ARG A 11 -48.32 -29.21 15.38
C ARG A 11 -47.58 -28.07 14.71
N SER A 12 -46.40 -27.68 15.17
CA SER A 12 -45.39 -26.97 14.34
C SER A 12 -44.09 -26.72 15.07
N ARG A 13 -43.30 -27.76 15.34
CA ARG A 13 -41.89 -27.63 15.73
C ARG A 13 -40.99 -28.63 14.98
N LEU A 14 -41.20 -28.82 13.70
CA LEU A 14 -40.33 -29.67 12.86
C LEU A 14 -40.06 -29.07 11.49
N SER A 15 -39.77 -27.79 11.37
CA SER A 15 -39.41 -27.19 10.07
C SER A 15 -38.37 -26.06 10.16
N GLN A 16 -37.54 -25.99 11.19
CA GLN A 16 -36.46 -24.98 11.22
C GLN A 16 -35.05 -25.56 11.30
N ALA A 17 -34.88 -26.87 11.24
CA ALA A 17 -33.54 -27.50 11.25
C ALA A 17 -32.97 -27.82 9.87
N ALA A 18 -33.68 -27.55 8.77
CA ALA A 18 -33.24 -27.92 7.41
C ALA A 18 -32.65 -26.76 6.60
N PHE A 19 -32.55 -25.54 7.14
CA PHE A 19 -32.05 -24.36 6.36
C PHE A 19 -30.62 -23.95 6.72
N PHE A 20 -29.91 -24.64 7.62
CA PHE A 20 -28.57 -24.23 8.07
C PHE A 20 -27.41 -25.06 7.50
N CYS A 21 -27.67 -25.99 6.59
CA CYS A 21 -26.63 -26.92 6.09
C CYS A 21 -26.23 -26.72 4.62
N HIS A 22 -26.55 -25.59 3.98
CA HIS A 22 -26.23 -25.37 2.56
C HIS A 22 -25.37 -24.14 2.29
N ARG A 23 -24.58 -23.65 3.27
CA ARG A 23 -23.68 -22.49 3.06
C ARG A 23 -22.22 -22.78 3.31
N ALA A 24 -21.82 -24.03 3.36
CA ALA A 24 -20.42 -24.45 3.59
C ALA A 24 -19.90 -25.24 2.37
N SER A 25 -19.94 -24.68 1.15
CA SER A 25 -19.21 -25.29 0.03
C SER A 25 -19.16 -24.36 -1.18
N ALA A 26 -18.40 -23.29 -1.11
CA ALA A 26 -17.94 -22.62 -2.32
C ALA A 26 -16.70 -21.75 -2.04
N LEU A 27 -15.73 -22.25 -1.29
CA LEU A 27 -14.33 -21.83 -1.51
C LEU A 27 -13.89 -22.51 -2.82
N ARG A 28 -14.40 -22.03 -3.94
CA ARG A 28 -13.87 -22.38 -5.25
C ARG A 28 -12.43 -21.85 -5.27
N ARG A 29 -11.45 -22.74 -5.12
CA ARG A 29 -10.08 -22.45 -5.51
C ARG A 29 -10.14 -21.93 -6.95
N ALA A 30 -9.70 -20.70 -7.17
CA ALA A 30 -9.56 -20.16 -8.51
C ALA A 30 -8.78 -21.18 -9.36
N PRO A 31 -9.17 -21.45 -10.61
CA PRO A 31 -8.45 -22.38 -11.45
C PRO A 31 -7.01 -21.91 -11.60
N ALA A 32 -6.03 -22.82 -11.55
CA ALA A 32 -4.60 -22.53 -11.60
C ALA A 32 -4.23 -21.57 -12.75
N LYS A 33 -4.94 -21.64 -13.87
CA LYS A 33 -4.79 -20.74 -15.03
C LYS A 33 -5.18 -19.30 -14.69
N ALA A 34 -6.25 -19.06 -13.94
CA ALA A 34 -6.66 -17.72 -13.53
C ALA A 34 -5.68 -17.11 -12.50
N MET A 35 -5.15 -17.93 -11.60
CA MET A 35 -4.11 -17.51 -10.67
C MET A 35 -2.80 -17.16 -11.37
N PHE A 36 -2.42 -17.93 -12.40
CA PHE A 36 -1.22 -17.65 -13.21
C PHE A 36 -1.39 -16.36 -14.03
N GLN A 37 -2.56 -16.13 -14.63
CA GLN A 37 -2.86 -14.89 -15.36
C GLN A 37 -2.82 -13.67 -14.43
N ALA A 38 -3.44 -13.75 -13.27
CA ALA A 38 -3.44 -12.68 -12.28
C ALA A 38 -2.01 -12.36 -11.77
N MET A 39 -1.17 -13.37 -11.56
CA MET A 39 0.25 -13.15 -11.24
C MET A 39 1.02 -12.52 -12.40
N SER A 40 0.72 -12.88 -13.65
CA SER A 40 1.35 -12.30 -14.84
C SER A 40 0.98 -10.82 -15.01
N GLU A 41 -0.23 -10.43 -14.65
CA GLU A 41 -0.67 -9.03 -14.65
C GLU A 41 0.02 -8.22 -13.54
N LEU A 42 0.17 -8.81 -12.36
CA LEU A 42 0.82 -8.18 -11.21
C LEU A 42 2.31 -7.92 -11.46
N TYR A 43 3.00 -8.85 -12.13
CA TYR A 43 4.43 -8.77 -12.43
C TYR A 43 4.68 -8.61 -13.93
N HIS A 44 3.97 -7.66 -14.58
CA HIS A 44 4.20 -7.36 -15.98
C HIS A 44 5.62 -6.76 -16.19
N ASN A 45 6.10 -6.77 -17.42
CA ASN A 45 7.48 -6.43 -17.76
C ASN A 45 7.92 -5.07 -17.17
N ARG A 46 7.06 -4.03 -17.22
CA ARG A 46 7.42 -2.71 -16.68
C ARG A 46 7.68 -2.72 -15.17
N VAL A 47 6.91 -3.48 -14.41
CA VAL A 47 7.16 -3.63 -12.95
C VAL A 47 8.49 -4.30 -12.68
N LEU A 48 8.84 -5.32 -13.45
CA LEU A 48 10.12 -6.02 -13.31
C LEU A 48 11.31 -5.16 -13.74
N GLU A 49 11.18 -4.37 -14.81
CA GLU A 49 12.16 -3.39 -15.25
C GLU A 49 12.42 -2.35 -14.16
N LEU A 50 11.36 -1.73 -13.64
CA LEU A 50 11.45 -0.77 -12.52
C LEU A 50 12.10 -1.40 -11.28
N ALA A 51 11.74 -2.63 -10.93
CA ALA A 51 12.33 -3.31 -9.78
C ALA A 51 13.82 -3.62 -9.94
N ALA A 52 14.31 -3.73 -11.17
CA ALA A 52 15.71 -4.01 -11.49
C ALA A 52 16.59 -2.75 -11.60
N ASP A 53 15.98 -1.56 -11.76
CA ASP A 53 16.69 -0.30 -12.00
C ASP A 53 16.38 0.73 -10.91
N ILE A 54 16.83 0.46 -9.69
CA ILE A 54 16.68 1.38 -8.56
C ILE A 54 17.86 2.35 -8.53
N GLN A 55 17.56 3.63 -8.67
CA GLN A 55 18.57 4.69 -8.58
C GLN A 55 18.88 5.02 -7.12
N HIS A 56 20.04 5.64 -6.87
CA HIS A 56 20.43 6.18 -5.55
C HIS A 56 20.43 5.15 -4.41
N VAL A 57 20.81 3.89 -4.70
CA VAL A 57 20.96 2.85 -3.67
C VAL A 57 22.19 3.14 -2.80
N GLY A 58 21.99 3.13 -1.48
CA GLY A 58 23.05 3.37 -0.48
C GLY A 58 22.58 4.30 0.63
N ASP A 59 23.53 5.02 1.22
CA ASP A 59 23.33 5.97 2.32
C ASP A 59 23.80 7.37 1.93
N LEU A 60 23.14 8.41 2.44
CA LEU A 60 23.64 9.78 2.37
C LEU A 60 24.56 10.10 3.53
N THR A 61 25.64 10.84 3.26
CA THR A 61 26.42 11.47 4.32
C THR A 61 25.62 12.67 4.86
N ASP A 62 25.34 12.66 6.16
CA ASP A 62 24.66 13.75 6.87
C ASP A 62 23.29 14.10 6.24
N PRO A 63 22.32 13.16 6.23
CA PRO A 63 20.97 13.44 5.74
C PRO A 63 20.22 14.39 6.69
N ASP A 64 19.32 15.20 6.15
CA ASP A 64 18.39 16.01 6.96
C ASP A 64 17.32 15.14 7.65
N GLY A 65 16.91 14.06 7.01
CA GLY A 65 16.00 13.04 7.54
C GLY A 65 16.38 11.64 7.08
N SER A 66 16.30 10.65 7.98
CA SER A 66 16.70 9.26 7.75
C SER A 66 15.73 8.31 8.44
N VAL A 67 14.91 7.62 7.69
CA VAL A 67 13.87 6.74 8.24
C VAL A 67 13.89 5.34 7.61
N LEU A 68 13.89 4.34 8.48
CA LEU A 68 13.67 2.94 8.12
C LEU A 68 12.22 2.55 8.41
N LYS A 69 11.48 2.12 7.39
CA LYS A 69 10.15 1.51 7.53
C LYS A 69 10.20 0.01 7.33
N VAL A 70 9.34 -0.69 8.06
CA VAL A 70 9.25 -2.16 8.05
C VAL A 70 7.82 -2.59 7.81
N SER A 71 7.61 -3.44 6.83
CA SER A 71 6.33 -4.13 6.63
C SER A 71 6.24 -5.33 7.57
N ARG A 72 5.35 -5.29 8.56
CA ARG A 72 5.12 -6.41 9.48
C ARG A 72 4.45 -7.63 8.83
N VAL A 73 3.89 -7.45 7.63
CA VAL A 73 3.17 -8.51 6.91
C VAL A 73 4.14 -9.42 6.17
N CYS A 74 5.15 -8.86 5.50
CA CYS A 74 6.07 -9.62 4.65
C CYS A 74 7.56 -9.47 5.04
N GLY A 75 7.86 -8.68 6.09
CA GLY A 75 9.24 -8.45 6.52
C GLY A 75 10.07 -7.54 5.61
N SER A 76 9.48 -6.96 4.55
CA SER A 76 10.17 -5.98 3.70
C SER A 76 10.57 -4.75 4.50
N THR A 77 11.73 -4.18 4.18
CA THR A 77 12.22 -2.92 4.76
C THR A 77 12.64 -1.97 3.65
N VAL A 78 12.44 -0.68 3.88
CA VAL A 78 13.00 0.39 3.04
C VAL A 78 13.54 1.48 3.96
N LYS A 79 14.84 1.77 3.85
CA LYS A 79 15.44 2.96 4.42
C LYS A 79 15.42 4.07 3.38
N VAL A 80 15.12 5.29 3.80
CA VAL A 80 15.19 6.50 2.97
C VAL A 80 15.98 7.55 3.74
N ASP A 81 17.05 8.02 3.14
CA ASP A 81 17.81 9.20 3.55
C ASP A 81 17.51 10.31 2.55
N LEU A 82 17.29 11.53 3.01
CA LEU A 82 17.09 12.67 2.12
C LEU A 82 17.67 13.98 2.65
N LYS A 83 17.91 14.92 1.71
CA LYS A 83 18.23 16.32 2.01
C LYS A 83 17.18 17.22 1.34
N LEU A 84 16.85 18.30 2.04
CA LEU A 84 15.96 19.34 1.54
C LEU A 84 16.78 20.58 1.13
N ASP A 85 16.19 21.41 0.28
CA ASP A 85 16.72 22.74 0.00
C ASP A 85 16.70 23.65 1.27
N GLU A 86 17.29 24.83 1.20
CA GLU A 86 17.33 25.76 2.32
C GLU A 86 15.94 26.18 2.79
N ALA A 87 14.98 26.28 1.87
CA ALA A 87 13.59 26.61 2.18
C ALA A 87 12.82 25.44 2.81
N GLY A 88 13.37 24.21 2.80
CA GLY A 88 12.68 23.02 3.25
C GLY A 88 11.51 22.62 2.35
N ALA A 89 11.52 23.03 1.07
CA ALA A 89 10.39 22.86 0.17
C ALA A 89 10.59 21.76 -0.88
N ARG A 90 11.83 21.41 -1.21
CA ARG A 90 12.19 20.45 -2.26
C ARG A 90 13.27 19.49 -1.81
N ILE A 91 13.20 18.28 -2.34
CA ILE A 91 14.24 17.27 -2.15
C ILE A 91 15.43 17.60 -3.07
N THR A 92 16.62 17.73 -2.51
CA THR A 92 17.88 18.00 -3.24
C THR A 92 18.75 16.76 -3.39
N ALA A 93 18.63 15.80 -2.48
CA ALA A 93 19.31 14.51 -2.56
C ALA A 93 18.46 13.43 -1.87
N ILE A 94 18.58 12.20 -2.36
CA ILE A 94 17.94 11.02 -1.79
C ILE A 94 18.89 9.83 -1.89
N ALA A 95 18.85 8.94 -0.90
CA ALA A 95 19.42 7.60 -0.99
C ALA A 95 18.47 6.59 -0.35
N VAL A 96 18.52 5.34 -0.81
CA VAL A 96 17.60 4.28 -0.39
C VAL A 96 18.30 2.95 -0.18
N ASP A 97 17.87 2.16 0.81
CA ASP A 97 18.25 0.75 0.98
C ASP A 97 16.95 -0.11 1.03
N PRO A 98 16.46 -0.57 -0.13
CA PRO A 98 15.26 -1.39 -0.19
C PRO A 98 15.60 -2.88 -0.05
N LYS A 99 15.04 -3.56 0.96
CA LYS A 99 15.00 -5.01 1.12
C LYS A 99 13.56 -5.46 1.00
N ALA A 100 13.03 -5.44 -0.21
CA ALA A 100 11.61 -5.60 -0.50
C ALA A 100 11.36 -6.57 -1.67
N CYS A 101 10.11 -7.01 -1.82
CA CYS A 101 9.69 -7.76 -3.01
C CYS A 101 9.70 -6.85 -4.25
N ALA A 102 9.60 -7.44 -5.45
CA ALA A 102 9.66 -6.68 -6.71
C ALA A 102 8.67 -5.49 -6.76
N LEU A 103 7.49 -5.60 -6.16
CA LEU A 103 6.52 -4.48 -6.11
C LEU A 103 7.01 -3.33 -5.22
N GLY A 104 7.60 -3.63 -4.08
CA GLY A 104 8.21 -2.62 -3.22
C GLY A 104 9.47 -2.02 -3.85
N GLN A 105 10.25 -2.83 -4.56
CA GLN A 105 11.41 -2.36 -5.34
C GLN A 105 10.97 -1.45 -6.49
N ALA A 106 9.93 -1.80 -7.25
CA ALA A 106 9.39 -0.95 -8.32
C ALA A 106 8.87 0.39 -7.78
N ALA A 107 8.15 0.39 -6.65
CA ALA A 107 7.73 1.63 -6.00
C ALA A 107 8.92 2.48 -5.53
N THR A 108 10.00 1.84 -5.05
CA THR A 108 11.24 2.53 -4.65
C THR A 108 11.94 3.13 -5.86
N SER A 109 12.01 2.41 -6.98
CA SER A 109 12.59 2.91 -8.24
C SER A 109 11.86 4.17 -8.73
N ILE A 110 10.52 4.13 -8.79
CA ILE A 110 9.71 5.29 -9.18
C ILE A 110 9.95 6.48 -8.24
N LEU A 111 10.06 6.22 -6.93
CA LEU A 111 10.39 7.28 -5.97
C LEU A 111 11.75 7.91 -6.30
N THR A 112 12.80 7.10 -6.42
CA THR A 112 14.16 7.62 -6.60
C THR A 112 14.39 8.29 -7.93
N GLU A 113 13.75 7.83 -9.01
CA GLU A 113 13.82 8.43 -10.34
C GLU A 113 13.27 9.86 -10.37
N HIS A 114 12.22 10.11 -9.57
CA HIS A 114 11.50 11.38 -9.61
C HIS A 114 11.66 12.25 -8.36
N ALA A 115 12.34 11.78 -7.31
CA ALA A 115 12.41 12.48 -6.02
C ALA A 115 13.22 13.76 -6.08
N ILE A 116 14.37 13.78 -6.79
CA ILE A 116 15.23 14.97 -6.83
C ILE A 116 14.52 16.11 -7.56
N GLY A 117 14.40 17.26 -6.90
CA GLY A 117 13.65 18.42 -7.35
C GLY A 117 12.13 18.34 -7.11
N ALA A 118 11.61 17.21 -6.60
CA ALA A 118 10.22 17.12 -6.18
C ALA A 118 9.96 18.02 -4.97
N THR A 119 8.77 18.62 -4.95
CA THR A 119 8.29 19.30 -3.73
C THR A 119 7.81 18.29 -2.70
N ILE A 120 7.84 18.68 -1.45
CA ILE A 120 7.28 17.88 -0.35
C ILE A 120 5.82 17.53 -0.64
N GLU A 121 5.03 18.49 -1.15
CA GLU A 121 3.63 18.30 -1.50
C GLU A 121 3.43 17.25 -2.59
N GLU A 122 4.29 17.24 -3.63
CA GLU A 122 4.23 16.22 -4.69
C GLU A 122 4.45 14.81 -4.12
N VAL A 123 5.38 14.63 -3.16
CA VAL A 123 5.64 13.32 -2.54
C VAL A 123 4.50 12.87 -1.65
N ILE A 124 3.95 13.78 -0.83
CA ILE A 124 2.80 13.49 0.04
C ILE A 124 1.58 13.12 -0.81
N THR A 125 1.28 13.93 -1.84
CA THR A 125 0.16 13.67 -2.76
C THR A 125 0.31 12.33 -3.47
N ALA A 126 1.52 11.99 -3.92
CA ALA A 126 1.79 10.70 -4.57
C ALA A 126 1.59 9.53 -3.60
N ARG A 127 2.05 9.64 -2.33
CA ARG A 127 1.83 8.65 -1.30
C ARG A 127 0.33 8.43 -1.04
N ASP A 128 -0.44 9.51 -0.93
CA ASP A 128 -1.87 9.44 -0.63
C ASP A 128 -2.65 8.88 -1.82
N ALA A 129 -2.36 9.32 -3.04
CA ALA A 129 -2.96 8.80 -4.26
C ALA A 129 -2.63 7.30 -4.46
N LEU A 130 -1.38 6.88 -4.21
CA LEU A 130 -1.00 5.47 -4.24
C LEU A 130 -1.79 4.66 -3.19
N LYS A 131 -1.93 5.18 -1.99
CA LYS A 131 -2.70 4.54 -0.92
C LYS A 131 -4.17 4.41 -1.28
N ASP A 132 -4.76 5.44 -1.87
CA ASP A 132 -6.16 5.42 -2.30
C ASP A 132 -6.37 4.49 -3.49
N MET A 133 -5.47 4.46 -4.46
CA MET A 133 -5.49 3.51 -5.57
C MET A 133 -5.46 2.06 -5.06
N LEU A 134 -4.60 1.75 -4.09
CA LEU A 134 -4.44 0.38 -3.59
C LEU A 134 -5.55 -0.06 -2.63
N LYS A 135 -6.12 0.86 -1.82
CA LYS A 135 -7.02 0.51 -0.71
C LYS A 135 -8.44 1.05 -0.86
N GLY A 136 -8.61 2.12 -1.64
CA GLY A 136 -9.85 2.87 -1.73
C GLY A 136 -10.47 2.93 -3.13
N ASN A 137 -9.92 2.19 -4.10
CA ASN A 137 -10.33 2.26 -5.52
C ASN A 137 -10.24 3.68 -6.11
N GLY A 138 -9.28 4.49 -5.62
CA GLY A 138 -8.95 5.78 -6.19
C GLY A 138 -8.31 5.66 -7.58
N PRO A 139 -8.28 6.76 -8.37
CA PRO A 139 -7.59 6.76 -9.65
C PRO A 139 -6.07 6.62 -9.46
N PRO A 140 -5.35 6.14 -10.48
CA PRO A 140 -3.89 6.14 -10.47
C PRO A 140 -3.32 7.54 -10.25
N PRO A 141 -2.16 7.65 -9.54
CA PRO A 141 -1.47 8.92 -9.38
C PRO A 141 -1.11 9.60 -10.70
N GLU A 142 -1.24 10.91 -10.72
CA GLU A 142 -0.87 11.76 -11.84
C GLU A 142 0.36 12.62 -11.52
N GLY A 143 0.81 13.46 -12.47
CA GLY A 143 1.92 14.37 -12.28
C GLY A 143 3.27 13.68 -12.27
N ARG A 144 4.19 14.13 -11.39
CA ARG A 144 5.58 13.69 -11.37
C ARG A 144 5.75 12.19 -11.18
N PHE A 145 4.91 11.57 -10.32
CA PHE A 145 4.98 10.15 -9.96
C PHE A 145 3.94 9.30 -10.72
N TRP A 146 3.59 9.69 -11.94
CA TRP A 146 2.57 9.05 -12.77
C TRP A 146 2.82 7.56 -13.03
N GLU A 147 4.08 7.10 -13.00
CA GLU A 147 4.44 5.70 -13.22
C GLU A 147 3.92 4.76 -12.13
N LEU A 148 3.51 5.28 -10.98
CA LEU A 148 2.82 4.51 -9.94
C LEU A 148 1.56 3.81 -10.45
N ARG A 149 0.97 4.25 -11.58
CA ARG A 149 -0.13 3.57 -12.27
C ARG A 149 0.19 2.11 -12.64
N HIS A 150 1.47 1.80 -12.88
CA HIS A 150 1.89 0.42 -13.18
C HIS A 150 1.71 -0.53 -12.00
N LEU A 151 1.46 0.00 -10.80
CA LEU A 151 1.17 -0.76 -9.58
C LEU A 151 -0.34 -0.89 -9.30
N GLU A 152 -1.22 -0.39 -10.19
CA GLU A 152 -2.68 -0.50 -10.05
C GLU A 152 -3.16 -1.95 -9.85
N PRO A 153 -2.63 -2.97 -10.56
CA PRO A 153 -3.05 -4.37 -10.36
C PRO A 153 -2.79 -4.89 -8.94
N VAL A 154 -1.94 -4.20 -8.14
CA VAL A 154 -1.68 -4.56 -6.74
C VAL A 154 -2.92 -4.33 -5.85
N ALA A 155 -3.88 -3.51 -6.28
CA ALA A 155 -5.13 -3.25 -5.56
C ALA A 155 -5.88 -4.56 -5.21
N ASP A 156 -5.84 -5.55 -6.10
CA ASP A 156 -6.46 -6.86 -5.91
C ASP A 156 -5.68 -7.78 -4.95
N TYR A 157 -4.53 -7.32 -4.44
CA TYR A 157 -3.63 -8.11 -3.59
C TYR A 157 -3.34 -7.43 -2.23
N PRO A 158 -4.30 -7.36 -1.30
CA PRO A 158 -4.15 -6.67 -0.01
C PRO A 158 -2.88 -7.00 0.78
N PRO A 159 -2.36 -8.25 0.79
CA PRO A 159 -1.11 -8.57 1.48
C PRO A 159 0.12 -7.84 0.91
N ARG A 160 0.04 -7.30 -0.32
CA ARG A 160 1.13 -6.57 -0.98
C ARG A 160 1.03 -5.05 -0.83
N HIS A 161 -0.11 -4.51 -0.42
CA HIS A 161 -0.31 -3.07 -0.26
C HIS A 161 0.76 -2.43 0.62
N THR A 162 1.03 -3.03 1.80
CA THR A 162 2.01 -2.47 2.75
C THR A 162 3.42 -2.41 2.16
N SER A 163 3.88 -3.46 1.47
CA SER A 163 5.22 -3.46 0.87
C SER A 163 5.34 -2.47 -0.30
N THR A 164 4.27 -2.28 -1.06
CA THR A 164 4.22 -1.35 -2.19
C THR A 164 4.21 0.12 -1.72
N LEU A 165 3.54 0.42 -0.60
CA LEU A 165 3.50 1.77 -0.01
C LEU A 165 4.79 2.15 0.73
N LEU A 166 5.63 1.19 1.10
CA LEU A 166 6.68 1.35 2.10
C LEU A 166 7.69 2.45 1.75
N ALA A 167 8.09 2.56 0.48
CA ALA A 167 9.06 3.56 0.02
C ALA A 167 8.52 5.00 0.19
N PHE A 168 7.28 5.23 -0.23
CA PHE A 168 6.65 6.54 -0.11
C PHE A 168 6.31 6.89 1.35
N GLU A 169 5.89 5.91 2.16
CA GLU A 169 5.70 6.11 3.61
C GLU A 169 7.03 6.42 4.32
N ALA A 170 8.13 5.81 3.90
CA ALA A 170 9.46 6.12 4.43
C ALA A 170 9.93 7.52 4.00
N ALA A 171 9.72 7.90 2.74
CA ALA A 171 10.07 9.22 2.23
C ALA A 171 9.31 10.34 2.95
N VAL A 172 7.99 10.20 3.12
CA VAL A 172 7.19 11.19 3.86
C VAL A 172 7.65 11.30 5.31
N ALA A 173 7.92 10.18 5.99
CA ALA A 173 8.40 10.21 7.35
C ALA A 173 9.82 10.84 7.47
N ALA A 174 10.70 10.62 6.49
CA ALA A 174 12.01 11.26 6.44
C ALA A 174 11.91 12.78 6.18
N ILE A 175 10.94 13.21 5.37
CA ILE A 175 10.62 14.64 5.19
C ILE A 175 10.14 15.25 6.51
N GLU A 176 9.23 14.60 7.23
CA GLU A 176 8.73 15.06 8.51
C GLU A 176 9.86 15.19 9.54
N GLU A 177 10.78 14.23 9.60
CA GLU A 177 11.97 14.28 10.46
C GLU A 177 12.89 15.44 10.08
N ALA A 178 13.17 15.65 8.79
CA ALA A 178 13.98 16.75 8.28
C ALA A 178 13.40 18.13 8.64
N LEU A 179 12.08 18.28 8.54
CA LEU A 179 11.38 19.53 8.90
C LEU A 179 11.38 19.76 10.41
N ALA A 180 11.20 18.70 11.22
CA ALA A 180 11.22 18.78 12.66
C ALA A 180 12.61 19.19 13.18
N SER A 181 13.68 18.61 12.62
CA SER A 181 15.06 18.95 12.99
C SER A 181 15.44 20.40 12.66
N ARG A 182 14.81 20.99 11.64
CA ARG A 182 14.98 22.41 11.26
C ARG A 182 14.05 23.36 12.02
N GLY A 183 13.22 22.89 12.96
CA GLY A 183 12.22 23.68 13.67
C GLY A 183 11.04 24.15 12.77
N LEU A 184 10.91 23.57 11.58
CA LEU A 184 9.86 23.85 10.62
C LEU A 184 8.75 22.79 10.71
N ALA A 185 8.34 22.42 11.95
CA ALA A 185 7.25 21.46 12.14
C ALA A 185 6.03 21.91 11.35
N ARG A 186 5.68 21.16 10.30
CA ARG A 186 4.46 21.37 9.56
C ARG A 186 3.30 20.89 10.43
N GLU A 187 2.40 21.79 10.81
CA GLU A 187 1.09 21.37 11.28
C GLU A 187 0.45 20.55 10.17
N THR A 188 0.46 19.22 10.33
CA THR A 188 -0.33 18.34 9.52
C THR A 188 -1.78 18.60 9.88
N ALA A 189 -2.46 19.43 9.09
CA ALA A 189 -3.91 19.53 9.14
C ALA A 189 -4.50 18.12 8.98
N GLY A 190 -5.18 17.68 10.05
CA GLY A 190 -5.80 16.36 10.19
C GLY A 190 -6.98 16.13 9.26
#